data_f15d757b08d11c5d3dd88e47e87cfb0d
#
_entry.id   f15d757b08d11c5d3dd88e47e87cfb0d
#
_cell.length_a   1.000
_cell.length_b   1.000
_cell.length_c   1.000
_cell.angle_alpha   90.00
_cell.angle_beta   90.00
_cell.angle_gamma   90.00
#
_symmetry.space_group_name_H-M   'P 1'
#
loop_
_entity.id
_entity.type
_entity.pdbx_description
1 polymer ?
#
loop_
_entity_poly.entity_id
_entity_poly.type
_entity_poly.pdbx_seq_one_letter_code
_entity_poly.pdbx_strand_id
1 'polypeptide(L)'
;MKHLSRLDIEAIAEKYITAYMELPEVQDMQIYRIEPELFLERVLGLKIDYAHLSYDGSLLGMTSFVEVMVDVMTADFEEEHILLDGSTVLVESDLRDDNKRKGRRNFTLMHEGSHQIFKRLFP
;
A
#
# COMPACT_ATOMS: atom_id res chain seq x y z
N MET A 1 1.18 10.08 -21.91
CA MET A 1 1.62 8.99 -21.04
C MET A 1 3.03 8.57 -21.43
N LYS A 2 3.93 8.52 -20.47
CA LYS A 2 5.31 8.14 -20.75
C LYS A 2 5.40 6.62 -20.85
N HIS A 3 6.02 6.13 -21.93
CA HIS A 3 6.33 4.71 -22.05
C HIS A 3 7.56 4.36 -21.24
N LEU A 4 7.44 3.30 -20.43
CA LEU A 4 8.56 2.75 -19.69
C LEU A 4 9.06 1.50 -20.39
N SER A 5 10.35 1.47 -20.70
CA SER A 5 10.99 0.28 -21.19
C SER A 5 11.19 -0.71 -20.02
N ARG A 6 11.51 -1.97 -20.37
CA ARG A 6 11.85 -2.97 -19.38
C ARG A 6 13.03 -2.53 -18.51
N LEU A 7 14.03 -1.90 -19.12
CA LEU A 7 15.20 -1.40 -18.40
C LEU A 7 14.84 -0.27 -17.44
N ASP A 8 13.90 0.61 -17.84
CA ASP A 8 13.41 1.67 -16.96
C ASP A 8 12.71 1.09 -15.72
N ILE A 9 11.86 0.08 -15.92
CA ILE A 9 11.14 -0.57 -14.83
C ILE A 9 12.12 -1.27 -13.88
N GLU A 10 13.12 -1.97 -14.42
CA GLU A 10 14.14 -2.64 -13.62
C GLU A 10 14.96 -1.63 -12.80
N ALA A 11 15.33 -0.50 -13.38
CA ALA A 11 16.07 0.54 -12.69
C ALA A 11 15.26 1.17 -11.54
N ILE A 12 13.97 1.41 -11.77
CA ILE A 12 13.06 1.93 -10.73
C ILE A 12 12.93 0.91 -9.59
N ALA A 13 12.67 -0.35 -9.93
CA ALA A 13 12.53 -1.41 -8.94
C ALA A 13 13.81 -1.58 -8.12
N GLU A 14 14.97 -1.58 -8.75
CA GLU A 14 16.25 -1.69 -8.08
C GLU A 14 16.47 -0.57 -7.07
N LYS A 15 16.12 0.66 -7.44
CA LYS A 15 16.24 1.81 -6.54
C LYS A 15 15.43 1.62 -5.26
N TYR A 16 14.18 1.19 -5.37
CA TYR A 16 13.32 1.01 -4.20
C TYR A 16 13.70 -0.23 -3.39
N ILE A 17 14.10 -1.31 -4.05
CA ILE A 17 14.58 -2.52 -3.36
C ILE A 17 15.86 -2.21 -2.58
N THR A 18 16.80 -1.47 -3.18
CA THR A 18 18.03 -1.06 -2.51
C THR A 18 17.73 -0.23 -1.26
N ALA A 19 16.82 0.75 -1.37
CA ALA A 19 16.41 1.55 -0.22
C ALA A 19 15.82 0.69 0.90
N TYR A 20 15.00 -0.30 0.53
CA TYR A 20 14.42 -1.22 1.50
C TYR A 20 15.49 -2.06 2.19
N MET A 21 16.42 -2.64 1.43
CA MET A 21 17.49 -3.49 1.98
C MET A 21 18.45 -2.73 2.89
N GLU A 22 18.55 -1.42 2.74
CA GLU A 22 19.37 -0.57 3.58
C GLU A 22 18.70 -0.15 4.89
N LEU A 23 17.41 -0.45 5.08
CA LEU A 23 16.71 -0.13 6.33
C LEU A 23 17.35 -0.88 7.51
N PRO A 24 17.58 -0.21 8.65
CA PRO A 24 18.12 -0.88 9.84
C PRO A 24 17.29 -2.07 10.27
N GLU A 25 15.96 -1.97 10.22
CA GLU A 25 15.05 -3.06 10.57
C GLU A 25 15.29 -4.30 9.73
N VAL A 26 15.53 -4.11 8.43
CA VAL A 26 15.77 -5.22 7.50
C VAL A 26 17.13 -5.88 7.79
N GLN A 27 18.16 -5.08 8.00
CA GLN A 27 19.50 -5.60 8.28
C GLN A 27 19.57 -6.29 9.63
N ASP A 28 19.00 -5.69 10.66
CA ASP A 28 19.05 -6.22 12.02
C ASP A 28 18.24 -7.51 12.18
N MET A 29 17.10 -7.61 11.49
CA MET A 29 16.21 -8.76 11.56
C MET A 29 16.51 -9.83 10.51
N GLN A 30 17.51 -9.61 9.65
CA GLN A 30 17.88 -10.51 8.57
C GLN A 30 16.67 -10.89 7.69
N ILE A 31 15.90 -9.89 7.30
CA ILE A 31 14.75 -10.08 6.42
C ILE A 31 15.24 -10.31 4.99
N TYR A 32 14.90 -11.46 4.42
CA TYR A 32 15.36 -11.85 3.08
C TYR A 32 14.32 -11.62 1.98
N ARG A 33 13.14 -11.13 2.34
CA ARG A 33 12.06 -10.84 1.41
C ARG A 33 11.45 -9.48 1.73
N ILE A 34 10.75 -8.90 0.76
CA ILE A 34 10.07 -7.64 0.98
C ILE A 34 8.82 -7.88 1.83
N GLU A 35 8.76 -7.21 2.97
CA GLU A 35 7.56 -7.14 3.79
C GLU A 35 6.79 -5.87 3.38
N PRO A 36 5.62 -5.98 2.73
CA PRO A 36 4.95 -4.83 2.14
C PRO A 36 4.60 -3.71 3.12
N GLU A 37 4.16 -4.04 4.33
CA GLU A 37 3.87 -3.01 5.34
C GLU A 37 5.11 -2.19 5.66
N LEU A 38 6.22 -2.85 5.90
CA LEU A 38 7.48 -2.18 6.21
C LEU A 38 7.96 -1.34 5.01
N PHE A 39 7.82 -1.89 3.79
CA PHE A 39 8.19 -1.18 2.58
C PHE A 39 7.36 0.11 2.41
N LEU A 40 6.04 0.02 2.52
CA LEU A 40 5.17 1.19 2.36
C LEU A 40 5.46 2.24 3.43
N GLU A 41 5.60 1.84 4.68
CA GLU A 41 5.79 2.77 5.78
C GLU A 41 7.18 3.40 5.78
N ARG A 42 8.22 2.61 5.60
CA ARG A 42 9.60 3.08 5.76
C ARG A 42 10.21 3.62 4.48
N VAL A 43 9.97 3.00 3.34
CA VAL A 43 10.55 3.46 2.07
C VAL A 43 9.69 4.52 1.43
N LEU A 44 8.37 4.33 1.39
CA LEU A 44 7.45 5.26 0.75
C LEU A 44 6.89 6.32 1.70
N GLY A 45 7.02 6.14 3.01
CA GLY A 45 6.51 7.08 3.99
C GLY A 45 4.98 7.14 4.05
N LEU A 46 4.33 6.04 3.72
CA LEU A 46 2.87 5.96 3.70
C LEU A 46 2.35 5.47 5.04
N LYS A 47 1.10 5.84 5.33
CA LYS A 47 0.34 5.29 6.45
C LYS A 47 -0.55 4.17 5.94
N ILE A 48 -0.73 3.13 6.72
CA ILE A 48 -1.62 2.02 6.40
C ILE A 48 -2.73 1.99 7.43
N ASP A 49 -3.97 2.06 6.94
CA ASP A 49 -5.16 1.96 7.78
C ASP A 49 -6.10 0.90 7.23
N TYR A 50 -6.96 0.40 8.09
CA TYR A 50 -7.89 -0.67 7.76
C TYR A 50 -9.32 -0.21 7.99
N ALA A 51 -10.20 -0.54 7.06
CA ALA A 51 -11.63 -0.22 7.14
C ALA A 51 -12.41 -1.21 6.28
N HIS A 52 -13.73 -1.28 6.49
CA HIS A 52 -14.58 -2.03 5.58
C HIS A 52 -14.90 -1.15 4.38
N LEU A 53 -14.44 -1.55 3.20
CA LEU A 53 -14.47 -0.73 1.99
C LEU A 53 -15.68 -0.99 1.10
N SER A 54 -16.28 -2.18 1.18
CA SER A 54 -17.45 -2.55 0.38
C SER A 54 -18.27 -3.62 1.08
N TYR A 55 -19.57 -3.70 0.74
CA TYR A 55 -20.48 -4.71 1.32
C TYR A 55 -20.14 -6.14 0.88
N ASP A 56 -19.71 -6.29 -0.36
CA ASP A 56 -19.50 -7.59 -0.99
C ASP A 56 -18.03 -8.03 -1.01
N GLY A 57 -17.13 -7.24 -0.43
CA GLY A 57 -15.70 -7.54 -0.43
C GLY A 57 -15.02 -7.35 -1.77
N SER A 58 -15.66 -6.66 -2.72
CA SER A 58 -15.08 -6.44 -4.05
C SER A 58 -13.95 -5.44 -4.07
N LEU A 59 -13.95 -4.49 -3.12
CA LEU A 59 -12.92 -3.47 -3.01
C LEU A 59 -12.00 -3.82 -1.85
N LEU A 60 -10.75 -4.14 -2.15
CA LEU A 60 -9.78 -4.62 -1.18
C LEU A 60 -8.81 -3.54 -0.69
N GLY A 61 -8.61 -2.50 -1.47
CA GLY A 61 -7.72 -1.40 -1.10
C GLY A 61 -8.02 -0.14 -1.87
N MET A 62 -7.55 0.99 -1.34
CA MET A 62 -7.61 2.28 -2.02
C MET A 62 -6.52 3.19 -1.50
N THR A 63 -6.11 4.13 -2.34
CA THR A 63 -5.19 5.20 -1.96
C THR A 63 -5.59 6.47 -2.69
N SER A 64 -5.17 7.61 -2.17
CA SER A 64 -5.39 8.90 -2.78
C SER A 64 -4.07 9.67 -2.85
N PHE A 65 -3.94 10.52 -3.86
CA PHE A 65 -2.76 11.39 -4.01
C PHE A 65 -3.00 12.79 -3.47
N VAL A 66 -4.23 13.09 -3.13
CA VAL A 66 -4.65 14.38 -2.60
C VAL A 66 -5.56 14.14 -1.39
N GLU A 67 -5.80 15.20 -0.64
CA GLU A 67 -6.75 15.14 0.46
C GLU A 67 -8.17 14.93 -0.07
N VAL A 68 -8.85 13.88 0.42
CA VAL A 68 -10.20 13.54 -0.03
C VAL A 68 -10.93 12.78 1.09
N MET A 69 -12.25 13.04 1.18
CA MET A 69 -13.12 12.27 2.06
C MET A 69 -13.62 11.03 1.32
N VAL A 70 -13.54 9.89 1.97
CA VAL A 70 -14.08 8.64 1.43
C VAL A 70 -15.07 8.02 2.40
N ASP A 71 -16.04 7.29 1.87
CA ASP A 71 -17.03 6.60 2.66
C ASP A 71 -16.55 5.17 2.91
N VAL A 72 -16.56 4.77 4.17
CA VAL A 72 -16.24 3.41 4.58
C VAL A 72 -17.37 2.91 5.47
N MET A 73 -17.31 1.65 5.88
CA MET A 73 -18.34 1.06 6.73
C MET A 73 -17.75 0.64 8.06
N THR A 74 -18.57 0.73 9.12
CA THR A 74 -18.25 0.12 10.41
C THR A 74 -18.53 -1.38 10.36
N ALA A 75 -18.16 -2.10 11.41
CA ALA A 75 -18.46 -3.52 11.55
C ALA A 75 -19.96 -3.81 11.50
N ASP A 76 -20.81 -2.85 11.86
CA ASP A 76 -22.27 -2.96 11.82
C ASP A 76 -22.87 -2.50 10.49
N PHE A 77 -22.03 -2.27 9.47
CA PHE A 77 -22.42 -1.80 8.13
C PHE A 77 -23.07 -0.41 8.13
N GLU A 78 -22.72 0.43 9.10
CA GLU A 78 -23.06 1.84 9.09
C GLU A 78 -22.01 2.63 8.34
N GLU A 79 -22.41 3.69 7.63
CA GLU A 79 -21.48 4.55 6.90
C GLU A 79 -20.64 5.38 7.86
N GLU A 80 -19.36 5.49 7.54
CA GLU A 80 -18.41 6.34 8.21
C GLU A 80 -17.58 7.08 7.17
N HIS A 81 -17.20 8.33 7.46
CA HIS A 81 -16.38 9.13 6.57
C HIS A 81 -14.97 9.21 7.11
N ILE A 82 -14.00 8.93 6.24
CA ILE A 82 -12.58 9.01 6.59
C ILE A 82 -11.91 10.00 5.64
N LEU A 83 -11.10 10.90 6.21
CA LEU A 83 -10.28 11.82 5.43
C LEU A 83 -8.97 11.13 5.09
N LEU A 84 -8.70 10.96 3.79
CA LEU A 84 -7.41 10.54 3.29
C LEU A 84 -6.55 11.77 3.02
N ASP A 85 -5.31 11.75 3.47
CA ASP A 85 -4.41 12.91 3.41
C ASP A 85 -3.48 12.91 2.19
N GLY A 86 -3.66 11.96 1.27
CA GLY A 86 -2.78 11.81 0.11
C GLY A 86 -1.58 10.89 0.35
N SER A 87 -1.40 10.43 1.58
CA SER A 87 -0.28 9.55 1.97
C SER A 87 -0.74 8.31 2.71
N THR A 88 -2.03 7.99 2.64
CA THR A 88 -2.62 6.85 3.34
C THR A 88 -3.09 5.80 2.34
N VAL A 89 -2.79 4.54 2.64
CA VAL A 89 -3.33 3.39 1.95
C VAL A 89 -4.37 2.74 2.87
N LEU A 90 -5.60 2.61 2.38
CA LEU A 90 -6.65 1.87 3.07
C LEU A 90 -6.69 0.44 2.56
N VAL A 91 -6.80 -0.50 3.48
CA VAL A 91 -6.91 -1.92 3.16
C VAL A 91 -8.16 -2.47 3.83
N GLU A 92 -8.84 -3.38 3.15
CA GLU A 92 -10.04 -4.02 3.69
C GLU A 92 -9.72 -4.70 5.03
N SER A 93 -10.52 -4.39 6.06
CA SER A 93 -10.29 -4.89 7.43
C SER A 93 -10.25 -6.42 7.51
N ASP A 94 -11.00 -7.12 6.67
CA ASP A 94 -11.02 -8.57 6.67
C ASP A 94 -9.67 -9.21 6.29
N LEU A 95 -8.77 -8.44 5.68
CA LEU A 95 -7.44 -8.91 5.32
C LEU A 95 -6.41 -8.72 6.43
N ARG A 96 -6.74 -7.98 7.48
CA ARG A 96 -5.76 -7.54 8.49
C ARG A 96 -5.14 -8.70 9.26
N ASP A 97 -5.97 -9.56 9.83
CA ASP A 97 -5.52 -10.58 10.78
C ASP A 97 -5.73 -12.02 10.27
N ASP A 98 -6.03 -12.17 8.98
CA ASP A 98 -6.29 -13.47 8.40
C ASP A 98 -5.02 -14.04 7.77
N ASN A 99 -4.39 -15.01 8.46
CA ASN A 99 -3.18 -15.65 7.95
C ASN A 99 -3.40 -16.36 6.60
N LYS A 100 -4.62 -16.82 6.33
CA LYS A 100 -4.97 -17.46 5.06
C LYS A 100 -5.01 -16.46 3.90
N ARG A 101 -5.24 -15.17 4.23
CA ARG A 101 -5.33 -14.08 3.25
C ARG A 101 -4.11 -13.19 3.24
N LYS A 102 -3.02 -13.60 3.89
CA LYS A 102 -1.80 -12.80 3.95
C LYS A 102 -1.26 -12.45 2.56
N GLY A 103 -1.29 -13.41 1.64
CA GLY A 103 -0.86 -13.16 0.25
C GLY A 103 -1.71 -12.11 -0.44
N ARG A 104 -3.03 -12.14 -0.24
CA ARG A 104 -3.94 -11.15 -0.81
C ARG A 104 -3.72 -9.77 -0.19
N ARG A 105 -3.52 -9.71 1.12
CA ARG A 105 -3.18 -8.46 1.81
C ARG A 105 -1.89 -7.88 1.26
N ASN A 106 -0.85 -8.68 1.15
CA ASN A 106 0.45 -8.23 0.65
C ASN A 106 0.36 -7.75 -0.79
N PHE A 107 -0.38 -8.46 -1.63
CA PHE A 107 -0.62 -8.02 -3.02
C PHE A 107 -1.34 -6.68 -3.04
N THR A 108 -2.39 -6.50 -2.22
CA THR A 108 -3.15 -5.26 -2.16
C THR A 108 -2.27 -4.09 -1.73
N LEU A 109 -1.46 -4.28 -0.69
CA LEU A 109 -0.53 -3.25 -0.22
C LEU A 109 0.46 -2.84 -1.32
N MET A 110 1.06 -3.80 -2.01
CA MET A 110 2.01 -3.50 -3.08
C MET A 110 1.32 -2.86 -4.29
N HIS A 111 0.09 -3.27 -4.59
CA HIS A 111 -0.69 -2.67 -5.67
C HIS A 111 -0.95 -1.18 -5.40
N GLU A 112 -1.46 -0.87 -4.22
CA GLU A 112 -1.72 0.53 -3.84
C GLU A 112 -0.43 1.34 -3.70
N GLY A 113 0.62 0.72 -3.16
CA GLY A 113 1.94 1.35 -3.09
C GLY A 113 2.49 1.68 -4.47
N SER A 114 2.23 0.84 -5.47
CA SER A 114 2.65 1.08 -6.85
C SER A 114 2.02 2.35 -7.43
N HIS A 115 0.75 2.60 -7.14
CA HIS A 115 0.09 3.84 -7.56
C HIS A 115 0.81 5.06 -6.99
N GLN A 116 1.22 5.01 -5.74
CA GLN A 116 1.96 6.10 -5.09
C GLN A 116 3.34 6.29 -5.73
N ILE A 117 4.03 5.21 -6.06
CA ILE A 117 5.33 5.28 -6.75
C ILE A 117 5.18 5.96 -8.10
N PHE A 118 4.21 5.53 -8.91
CA PHE A 118 3.99 6.12 -10.24
C PHE A 118 3.62 7.59 -10.14
N LYS A 119 2.83 7.97 -9.15
CA LYS A 119 2.48 9.39 -8.94
C LYS A 119 3.72 10.24 -8.65
N ARG A 120 4.67 9.73 -7.88
CA ARG A 120 5.91 10.44 -7.58
C ARG A 120 6.81 10.61 -8.79
N LEU A 121 6.81 9.60 -9.66
CA LEU A 121 7.64 9.60 -10.87
C LEU A 121 7.00 10.38 -12.01
N PHE A 122 5.68 10.39 -12.08
CA PHE A 122 4.91 11.01 -13.17
C PHE A 122 3.76 11.84 -12.58
N PRO A 123 4.10 12.95 -11.89
CA PRO A 123 3.09 13.78 -11.22
C PRO A 123 2.13 14.48 -12.18
#